data_c11915246f3b9b51c05bf98b5f2c3505
#
_entry.id   c11915246f3b9b51c05bf98b5f2c3505
#
_cell.length_a   1.000
_cell.length_b   1.000
_cell.length_c   1.000
_cell.angle_alpha   90.00
_cell.angle_beta   90.00
_cell.angle_gamma   90.00
#
_symmetry.space_group_name_H-M   'P 1'
#
loop_
_entity.id
_entity.type
_entity.pdbx_description
1 polymer ?
#
loop_
_entity_poly.entity_id
_entity_poly.type
_entity_poly.pdbx_seq_one_letter_code
_entity_poly.pdbx_strand_id
1 'polypeptide(L)'
;WVKQTGLNEVIYYNLPSGKYVFKIRASENSEPAQQWSVSVHKSYFTFVMILLVIVVIGALMVYFYGKIRSLQKRMKEERLILGSVVRQQNKAKEIQATLPEEKVGDIMDELLDYMKREKPYLNSKLSISEVASQLGCTELELSQLLNSHMKVNFANFINVYRVKEIKLRLTQENLSKYTLKALSEQCGFNSKTTFYRVFKNVTGMPPMEYCKKLNLVVDENGE
;
A
#
# COMPACT_ATOMS: atom_id res chain seq x y z
N TRP A 1 15.77 -15.32 -63.37
CA TRP A 1 15.13 -16.61 -63.69
C TRP A 1 15.48 -17.61 -62.59
N VAL A 2 14.46 -18.25 -62.02
CA VAL A 2 14.64 -19.34 -61.03
C VAL A 2 14.51 -20.64 -61.80
N LYS A 3 15.56 -21.47 -61.84
CA LYS A 3 15.49 -22.80 -62.41
C LYS A 3 14.85 -23.73 -61.42
N GLN A 4 13.67 -24.27 -61.80
CA GLN A 4 12.94 -25.17 -60.93
C GLN A 4 13.15 -26.63 -61.38
N THR A 5 13.64 -27.45 -60.47
CA THR A 5 13.80 -28.87 -60.66
C THR A 5 12.93 -29.59 -59.61
N GLY A 6 11.82 -30.17 -60.02
CA GLY A 6 11.10 -31.15 -59.21
C GLY A 6 9.93 -30.66 -58.34
N LEU A 7 9.58 -29.39 -58.32
CA LEU A 7 8.41 -28.84 -57.62
C LEU A 7 7.47 -28.15 -58.58
N ASN A 8 6.17 -28.35 -58.41
CA ASN A 8 5.13 -27.72 -59.27
C ASN A 8 4.74 -26.31 -58.80
N GLU A 9 5.32 -25.78 -57.73
CA GLU A 9 5.01 -24.46 -57.21
C GLU A 9 6.26 -23.71 -56.73
N VAL A 10 6.25 -22.38 -56.88
CA VAL A 10 7.27 -21.46 -56.34
C VAL A 10 6.56 -20.48 -55.45
N ILE A 11 6.92 -20.43 -54.18
CA ILE A 11 6.33 -19.52 -53.21
C ILE A 11 7.24 -18.32 -53.00
N TYR A 12 6.72 -17.13 -53.19
CA TYR A 12 7.41 -15.87 -52.90
C TYR A 12 6.84 -15.24 -51.65
N TYR A 13 7.69 -15.02 -50.66
CA TYR A 13 7.29 -14.38 -49.42
C TYR A 13 7.64 -12.87 -49.46
N ASN A 14 6.76 -12.06 -48.91
CA ASN A 14 6.99 -10.65 -48.59
C ASN A 14 7.36 -9.75 -49.80
N LEU A 15 6.71 -9.98 -50.95
CA LEU A 15 6.92 -9.13 -52.13
C LEU A 15 6.56 -7.67 -51.82
N PRO A 16 7.44 -6.69 -52.12
CA PRO A 16 7.12 -5.28 -52.05
C PRO A 16 5.88 -4.91 -52.91
N SER A 17 5.22 -3.79 -52.62
CA SER A 17 4.11 -3.31 -53.48
C SER A 17 4.67 -3.00 -54.88
N GLY A 18 4.02 -3.51 -55.90
CA GLY A 18 4.47 -3.35 -57.29
C GLY A 18 3.71 -4.23 -58.26
N LYS A 19 3.98 -4.03 -59.54
CA LYS A 19 3.51 -4.90 -60.62
C LYS A 19 4.57 -5.93 -60.93
N TYR A 20 4.21 -7.20 -60.88
CA TYR A 20 5.08 -8.33 -61.12
C TYR A 20 4.61 -9.09 -62.36
N VAL A 21 5.55 -9.48 -63.19
CA VAL A 21 5.25 -10.29 -64.38
C VAL A 21 5.96 -11.62 -64.25
N PHE A 22 5.19 -12.66 -64.16
CA PHE A 22 5.66 -14.05 -64.10
C PHE A 22 5.65 -14.64 -65.51
N LYS A 23 6.79 -15.14 -65.97
CA LYS A 23 6.98 -15.75 -67.26
C LYS A 23 7.50 -17.16 -67.11
N ILE A 24 6.89 -18.12 -67.80
CA ILE A 24 7.36 -19.50 -67.88
C ILE A 24 7.90 -19.76 -69.27
N ARG A 25 9.08 -20.39 -69.35
CA ARG A 25 9.69 -20.88 -70.58
C ARG A 25 10.21 -22.30 -70.44
N ALA A 26 10.18 -23.06 -71.49
CA ALA A 26 10.53 -24.47 -71.50
C ALA A 26 12.08 -24.68 -71.52
N SER A 27 12.81 -23.75 -72.07
CA SER A 27 14.29 -23.77 -72.09
C SER A 27 14.86 -22.35 -72.07
N GLU A 28 16.18 -22.25 -71.87
CA GLU A 28 16.87 -20.96 -71.72
C GLU A 28 16.76 -20.07 -72.96
N ASN A 29 16.66 -20.67 -74.17
CA ASN A 29 16.63 -19.96 -75.46
C ASN A 29 15.23 -19.91 -76.05
N SER A 30 14.17 -20.37 -75.36
CA SER A 30 12.79 -20.34 -75.87
C SER A 30 12.08 -19.04 -75.46
N GLU A 31 11.15 -18.57 -76.29
CA GLU A 31 10.26 -17.49 -75.89
C GLU A 31 9.35 -17.95 -74.72
N PRO A 32 8.92 -17.03 -73.84
CA PRO A 32 8.05 -17.39 -72.71
C PRO A 32 6.71 -17.95 -73.24
N ALA A 33 6.41 -19.20 -72.93
CA ALA A 33 5.19 -19.88 -73.38
C ALA A 33 3.95 -19.27 -72.69
N GLN A 34 4.09 -18.72 -71.49
CA GLN A 34 3.00 -18.14 -70.75
C GLN A 34 3.50 -16.99 -69.86
N GLN A 35 2.69 -15.92 -69.74
CA GLN A 35 2.99 -14.74 -68.96
C GLN A 35 1.79 -14.31 -68.17
N TRP A 36 1.97 -14.06 -66.87
CA TRP A 36 0.92 -13.49 -65.98
C TRP A 36 1.44 -12.24 -65.31
N SER A 37 0.58 -11.23 -65.21
CA SER A 37 0.87 -10.03 -64.43
C SER A 37 0.04 -10.01 -63.15
N VAL A 38 0.71 -9.79 -62.04
CA VAL A 38 0.08 -9.68 -60.71
C VAL A 38 0.47 -8.35 -60.11
N SER A 39 -0.51 -7.61 -59.57
CA SER A 39 -0.28 -6.37 -58.86
C SER A 39 -0.40 -6.63 -57.35
N VAL A 40 0.66 -6.42 -56.63
CA VAL A 40 0.71 -6.53 -55.17
C VAL A 40 0.52 -5.14 -54.57
N HIS A 41 -0.56 -4.96 -53.78
CA HIS A 41 -0.84 -3.72 -53.04
C HIS A 41 -0.77 -4.00 -51.57
N LYS A 42 0.11 -3.31 -50.84
CA LYS A 42 0.07 -3.27 -49.39
C LYS A 42 -1.07 -2.35 -48.95
N SER A 43 -2.08 -2.90 -48.28
CA SER A 43 -3.16 -2.10 -47.69
C SER A 43 -2.63 -1.36 -46.46
N TYR A 44 -2.48 -0.06 -46.56
CA TYR A 44 -2.19 0.77 -45.39
C TYR A 44 -3.39 1.04 -44.50
N PHE A 45 -4.59 0.59 -44.95
CA PHE A 45 -5.83 0.83 -44.24
C PHE A 45 -5.80 0.24 -42.82
N THR A 46 -5.30 -0.99 -42.65
CA THR A 46 -5.16 -1.64 -41.35
C THR A 46 -4.25 -0.87 -40.39
N PHE A 47 -3.12 -0.34 -40.87
CA PHE A 47 -2.21 0.47 -40.07
C PHE A 47 -2.84 1.80 -39.64
N VAL A 48 -3.58 2.46 -40.52
CA VAL A 48 -4.30 3.70 -40.21
C VAL A 48 -5.37 3.43 -39.16
N MET A 49 -6.13 2.33 -39.27
CA MET A 49 -7.16 1.97 -38.29
C MET A 49 -6.54 1.67 -36.92
N ILE A 50 -5.43 0.96 -36.84
CA ILE A 50 -4.73 0.69 -35.59
C ILE A 50 -4.25 2.00 -34.96
N LEU A 51 -3.67 2.91 -35.75
CA LEU A 51 -3.21 4.21 -35.27
C LEU A 51 -4.37 5.04 -34.69
N LEU A 52 -5.51 5.06 -35.35
CA LEU A 52 -6.72 5.74 -34.87
C LEU A 52 -7.19 5.16 -33.53
N VAL A 53 -7.21 3.84 -33.38
CA VAL A 53 -7.57 3.19 -32.12
C VAL A 53 -6.61 3.59 -30.99
N ILE A 54 -5.31 3.62 -31.26
CA ILE A 54 -4.31 4.03 -30.26
C ILE A 54 -4.53 5.50 -29.84
N VAL A 55 -4.83 6.39 -30.78
CA VAL A 55 -5.12 7.81 -30.48
C VAL A 55 -6.36 7.94 -29.62
N VAL A 56 -7.43 7.20 -29.92
CA VAL A 56 -8.68 7.22 -29.14
C VAL A 56 -8.44 6.70 -27.73
N ILE A 57 -7.70 5.58 -27.58
CA ILE A 57 -7.35 5.04 -26.26
C ILE A 57 -6.53 6.05 -25.46
N GLY A 58 -5.54 6.68 -26.07
CA GLY A 58 -4.74 7.73 -25.47
C GLY A 58 -5.57 8.92 -24.97
N ALA A 59 -6.51 9.38 -25.80
CA ALA A 59 -7.42 10.47 -25.41
C ALA A 59 -8.33 10.08 -24.23
N LEU A 60 -8.86 8.85 -24.22
CA LEU A 60 -9.66 8.32 -23.12
C LEU A 60 -8.83 8.21 -21.83
N MET A 61 -7.59 7.75 -21.90
CA MET A 61 -6.70 7.67 -20.77
C MET A 61 -6.44 9.06 -20.15
N VAL A 62 -6.17 10.07 -20.97
CA VAL A 62 -5.97 11.46 -20.50
C VAL A 62 -7.25 12.01 -19.86
N TYR A 63 -8.41 11.75 -20.47
CA TYR A 63 -9.70 12.17 -19.93
C TYR A 63 -9.97 11.52 -18.55
N PHE A 64 -9.82 10.20 -18.43
CA PHE A 64 -10.01 9.49 -17.16
C PHE A 64 -9.01 9.92 -16.09
N TYR A 65 -7.76 10.11 -16.47
CA TYR A 65 -6.73 10.61 -15.54
C TYR A 65 -7.10 12.00 -15.00
N GLY A 66 -7.54 12.92 -15.86
CA GLY A 66 -8.02 14.23 -15.46
C GLY A 66 -9.23 14.16 -14.51
N LYS A 67 -10.19 13.26 -14.81
CA LYS A 67 -11.37 13.06 -13.98
C LYS A 67 -11.03 12.49 -12.61
N ILE A 68 -10.15 11.49 -12.54
CA ILE A 68 -9.67 10.90 -11.28
C ILE A 68 -8.96 11.98 -10.44
N ARG A 69 -8.08 12.77 -11.06
CA ARG A 69 -7.36 13.84 -10.37
C ARG A 69 -8.31 14.91 -9.81
N SER A 70 -9.36 15.27 -10.55
CA SER A 70 -10.38 16.22 -10.08
C SER A 70 -11.20 15.68 -8.90
N LEU A 71 -11.56 14.39 -8.94
CA LEU A 71 -12.25 13.72 -7.83
C LEU A 71 -11.39 13.65 -6.58
N GLN A 72 -10.11 13.30 -6.72
CA GLN A 72 -9.16 13.30 -5.60
C GLN A 72 -9.01 14.69 -4.97
N LYS A 73 -8.99 15.74 -5.79
CA LYS A 73 -8.92 17.13 -5.30
C LYS A 73 -10.18 17.50 -4.48
N ARG A 74 -11.38 17.17 -4.98
CA ARG A 74 -12.64 17.39 -4.25
C ARG A 74 -12.68 16.63 -2.92
N MET A 75 -12.32 15.34 -2.92
CA MET A 75 -12.25 14.53 -1.69
C MET A 75 -11.25 15.09 -0.67
N LYS A 76 -10.15 15.67 -1.13
CA LYS A 76 -9.16 16.31 -0.25
C LYS A 76 -9.71 17.60 0.38
N GLU A 77 -10.44 18.41 -0.40
CA GLU A 77 -11.12 19.63 0.09
C GLU A 77 -12.22 19.29 1.10
N GLU A 78 -13.06 18.28 0.83
CA GLU A 78 -14.09 17.81 1.78
C GLU A 78 -13.48 17.30 3.09
N ARG A 79 -12.38 16.54 3.02
CA ARG A 79 -11.65 16.07 4.22
C ARG A 79 -11.07 17.23 5.03
N LEU A 80 -10.57 18.27 4.37
CA LEU A 80 -10.07 19.49 5.05
C LEU A 80 -11.20 20.25 5.75
N ILE A 81 -12.35 20.40 5.10
CA ILE A 81 -13.53 21.05 5.68
C ILE A 81 -14.07 20.24 6.86
N LEU A 82 -14.24 18.93 6.68
CA LEU A 82 -14.68 18.03 7.75
C LEU A 82 -13.70 18.03 8.93
N GLY A 83 -12.40 17.99 8.64
CA GLY A 83 -11.36 18.08 9.67
C GLY A 83 -11.36 19.39 10.44
N SER A 84 -11.68 20.53 9.78
CA SER A 84 -11.79 21.83 10.44
C SER A 84 -13.06 21.92 11.31
N VAL A 85 -14.18 21.38 10.85
CA VAL A 85 -15.45 21.34 11.61
C VAL A 85 -15.30 20.44 12.85
N VAL A 86 -14.70 19.25 12.68
CA VAL A 86 -14.42 18.34 13.80
C VAL A 86 -13.46 18.98 14.81
N ARG A 87 -12.42 19.71 14.34
CA ARG A 87 -11.52 20.47 15.23
C ARG A 87 -12.25 21.58 15.98
N GLN A 88 -13.14 22.32 15.33
CA GLN A 88 -13.94 23.36 15.99
C GLN A 88 -14.90 22.76 17.02
N GLN A 89 -15.58 21.65 16.71
CA GLN A 89 -16.44 20.96 17.67
C GLN A 89 -15.66 20.38 18.85
N ASN A 90 -14.48 19.80 18.62
CA ASN A 90 -13.63 19.30 19.69
C ASN A 90 -13.08 20.45 20.56
N LYS A 91 -12.70 21.57 19.95
CA LYS A 91 -12.26 22.77 20.69
C LYS A 91 -13.39 23.40 21.51
N ALA A 92 -14.63 23.42 21.01
CA ALA A 92 -15.80 23.85 21.74
C ALA A 92 -16.15 22.92 22.91
N LYS A 93 -15.99 21.60 22.75
CA LYS A 93 -16.12 20.61 23.83
C LYS A 93 -14.98 20.71 24.85
N GLU A 94 -13.77 21.01 24.41
CA GLU A 94 -12.60 21.20 25.27
C GLU A 94 -12.72 22.44 26.18
N ILE A 95 -13.40 23.49 25.70
CA ILE A 95 -13.66 24.72 26.47
C ILE A 95 -14.76 24.52 27.53
N GLN A 96 -15.70 23.56 27.32
CA GLN A 96 -16.82 23.32 28.23
C GLN A 96 -16.57 22.34 29.37
N ALA A 97 -15.44 21.64 29.40
CA ALA A 97 -15.15 20.63 30.42
C ALA A 97 -13.66 20.59 30.76
N THR A 98 -13.17 21.62 31.43
CA THR A 98 -11.90 21.50 32.17
C THR A 98 -12.14 20.59 33.35
N LEU A 99 -11.47 19.40 33.34
CA LEU A 99 -11.41 18.55 34.51
C LEU A 99 -10.86 19.37 35.68
N PRO A 100 -11.49 19.33 36.88
CA PRO A 100 -10.91 19.92 38.08
C PRO A 100 -9.52 19.33 38.34
N GLU A 101 -8.54 20.15 38.68
CA GLU A 101 -7.14 19.70 38.87
C GLU A 101 -7.02 18.57 39.89
N GLU A 102 -7.83 18.59 40.96
CA GLU A 102 -7.91 17.54 41.96
C GLU A 102 -8.25 16.16 41.33
N LYS A 103 -9.25 16.16 40.43
CA LYS A 103 -9.69 14.94 39.72
C LYS A 103 -8.68 14.42 38.70
N VAL A 104 -7.84 15.31 38.16
CA VAL A 104 -6.77 14.94 37.20
C VAL A 104 -5.72 14.07 37.88
N GLY A 105 -5.29 14.40 39.10
CA GLY A 105 -4.33 13.63 39.87
C GLY A 105 -4.82 12.23 40.16
N ASP A 106 -6.03 12.10 40.67
CA ASP A 106 -6.62 10.82 41.06
C ASP A 106 -6.75 9.87 39.84
N ILE A 107 -7.33 10.35 38.74
CA ILE A 107 -7.47 9.53 37.54
C ILE A 107 -6.11 9.16 36.93
N MET A 108 -5.11 10.06 37.00
CA MET A 108 -3.77 9.81 36.51
C MET A 108 -3.10 8.68 37.27
N ASP A 109 -3.10 8.76 38.61
CA ASP A 109 -2.44 7.78 39.47
C ASP A 109 -3.10 6.41 39.33
N GLU A 110 -4.44 6.36 39.29
CA GLU A 110 -5.19 5.14 39.09
C GLU A 110 -4.97 4.54 37.70
N LEU A 111 -4.89 5.35 36.64
CA LEU A 111 -4.55 4.91 35.29
C LEU A 111 -3.16 4.28 35.24
N LEU A 112 -2.17 4.93 35.83
CA LEU A 112 -0.79 4.42 35.82
C LEU A 112 -0.66 3.12 36.63
N ASP A 113 -1.35 3.01 37.77
CA ASP A 113 -1.39 1.79 38.57
C ASP A 113 -2.11 0.66 37.83
N TYR A 114 -3.28 0.94 37.22
CA TYR A 114 -4.03 -0.02 36.40
C TYR A 114 -3.18 -0.57 35.24
N MET A 115 -2.48 0.32 34.51
CA MET A 115 -1.57 -0.10 33.42
C MET A 115 -0.43 -0.99 33.91
N LYS A 116 0.09 -0.75 35.11
CA LYS A 116 1.22 -1.51 35.68
C LYS A 116 0.76 -2.86 36.24
N ARG A 117 -0.36 -2.90 36.97
CA ARG A 117 -0.86 -4.08 37.67
C ARG A 117 -1.55 -5.06 36.72
N GLU A 118 -2.51 -4.58 35.95
CA GLU A 118 -3.38 -5.45 35.13
C GLU A 118 -2.87 -5.65 33.71
N LYS A 119 -1.94 -4.79 33.23
CA LYS A 119 -1.39 -4.82 31.87
C LYS A 119 -2.45 -4.90 30.77
N PRO A 120 -3.54 -4.09 30.82
CA PRO A 120 -4.65 -4.19 29.87
C PRO A 120 -4.22 -3.95 28.43
N TYR A 121 -3.10 -3.27 28.20
CA TYR A 121 -2.50 -3.01 26.89
C TYR A 121 -2.11 -4.29 26.12
N LEU A 122 -2.04 -5.45 26.77
CA LEU A 122 -1.81 -6.74 26.11
C LEU A 122 -3.04 -7.22 25.34
N ASN A 123 -4.23 -6.75 25.73
CA ASN A 123 -5.44 -6.98 24.93
C ASN A 123 -5.38 -6.13 23.65
N SER A 124 -5.35 -6.80 22.51
CA SER A 124 -5.28 -6.14 21.19
C SER A 124 -6.54 -5.34 20.84
N LYS A 125 -7.68 -5.64 21.49
CA LYS A 125 -8.99 -5.00 21.32
C LYS A 125 -9.30 -3.93 22.37
N LEU A 126 -8.36 -3.63 23.28
CA LEU A 126 -8.56 -2.66 24.35
C LEU A 126 -9.07 -1.32 23.79
N SER A 127 -10.16 -0.84 24.35
CA SER A 127 -10.81 0.43 24.04
C SER A 127 -10.66 1.46 25.16
N ILE A 128 -10.80 2.72 24.84
CA ILE A 128 -10.81 3.82 25.82
C ILE A 128 -12.01 3.67 26.77
N SER A 129 -13.14 3.16 26.27
CA SER A 129 -14.36 2.90 27.04
C SER A 129 -14.13 1.89 28.15
N GLU A 130 -13.45 0.77 27.84
CA GLU A 130 -13.11 -0.24 28.83
C GLU A 130 -12.22 0.32 29.94
N VAL A 131 -11.17 1.08 29.57
CA VAL A 131 -10.27 1.68 30.54
C VAL A 131 -10.99 2.72 31.40
N ALA A 132 -11.78 3.60 30.79
CA ALA A 132 -12.55 4.62 31.51
C ALA A 132 -13.54 3.97 32.52
N SER A 133 -14.23 2.91 32.10
CA SER A 133 -15.13 2.14 32.98
C SER A 133 -14.41 1.54 34.17
N GLN A 134 -13.19 1.01 33.99
CA GLN A 134 -12.39 0.45 35.07
C GLN A 134 -11.90 1.51 36.07
N LEU A 135 -11.64 2.73 35.59
CA LEU A 135 -11.20 3.86 36.43
C LEU A 135 -12.38 4.66 37.04
N GLY A 136 -13.64 4.23 36.80
CA GLY A 136 -14.81 4.96 37.29
C GLY A 136 -14.98 6.36 36.70
N CYS A 137 -14.38 6.63 35.51
CA CYS A 137 -14.47 7.91 34.83
C CYS A 137 -15.15 7.76 33.46
N THR A 138 -15.50 8.89 32.85
CA THR A 138 -16.05 8.91 31.48
C THR A 138 -14.93 8.83 30.44
N GLU A 139 -15.25 8.35 29.22
CA GLU A 139 -14.32 8.37 28.08
C GLU A 139 -13.81 9.79 27.77
N LEU A 140 -14.68 10.80 27.97
CA LEU A 140 -14.31 12.18 27.73
C LEU A 140 -13.27 12.65 28.76
N GLU A 141 -13.45 12.36 30.03
CA GLU A 141 -12.49 12.69 31.09
C GLU A 141 -11.13 12.02 30.85
N LEU A 142 -11.12 10.74 30.53
CA LEU A 142 -9.90 10.00 30.19
C LEU A 142 -9.22 10.56 28.93
N SER A 143 -10.00 10.88 27.90
CA SER A 143 -9.48 11.47 26.67
C SER A 143 -8.88 12.87 26.92
N GLN A 144 -9.52 13.69 27.77
CA GLN A 144 -9.00 15.00 28.16
C GLN A 144 -7.72 14.88 28.97
N LEU A 145 -7.65 13.97 29.93
CA LEU A 145 -6.45 13.68 30.70
C LEU A 145 -5.28 13.39 29.75
N LEU A 146 -5.45 12.44 28.84
CA LEU A 146 -4.41 12.03 27.92
C LEU A 146 -3.99 13.15 26.97
N ASN A 147 -4.94 13.84 26.35
CA ASN A 147 -4.66 14.84 25.33
C ASN A 147 -4.19 16.18 25.93
N SER A 148 -4.79 16.63 27.03
CA SER A 148 -4.51 17.95 27.59
C SER A 148 -3.34 17.94 28.56
N HIS A 149 -3.21 16.91 29.41
CA HIS A 149 -2.16 16.84 30.45
C HIS A 149 -0.96 16.01 29.96
N MET A 150 -1.17 14.85 29.35
CA MET A 150 -0.07 14.00 28.89
C MET A 150 0.37 14.30 27.44
N LYS A 151 -0.36 15.14 26.69
CA LYS A 151 -0.08 15.49 25.27
C LYS A 151 -0.01 14.28 24.34
N VAL A 152 -0.76 13.22 24.65
CA VAL A 152 -0.78 11.98 23.91
C VAL A 152 -2.21 11.48 23.71
N ASN A 153 -2.55 10.91 22.54
CA ASN A 153 -3.83 10.25 22.38
C ASN A 153 -3.80 8.82 22.96
N PHE A 154 -4.99 8.24 23.24
CA PHE A 154 -5.14 6.90 23.83
C PHE A 154 -4.34 5.82 23.09
N ALA A 155 -4.42 5.77 21.75
CA ALA A 155 -3.72 4.77 20.97
C ALA A 155 -2.21 4.85 21.13
N ASN A 156 -1.64 6.05 21.13
CA ASN A 156 -0.22 6.26 21.32
C ASN A 156 0.20 5.96 22.77
N PHE A 157 -0.62 6.32 23.75
CA PHE A 157 -0.40 5.97 25.15
C PHE A 157 -0.28 4.44 25.35
N ILE A 158 -1.24 3.68 24.86
CA ILE A 158 -1.22 2.21 24.91
C ILE A 158 -0.04 1.63 24.15
N ASN A 159 0.27 2.16 22.98
CA ASN A 159 1.37 1.69 22.15
C ASN A 159 2.75 1.87 22.84
N VAL A 160 2.95 2.91 23.63
CA VAL A 160 4.18 3.07 24.44
C VAL A 160 4.33 1.91 25.44
N TYR A 161 3.25 1.51 26.12
CA TYR A 161 3.27 0.37 27.03
C TYR A 161 3.54 -0.94 26.30
N ARG A 162 2.91 -1.17 25.15
CA ARG A 162 3.15 -2.35 24.33
C ARG A 162 4.61 -2.46 23.89
N VAL A 163 5.20 -1.35 23.46
CA VAL A 163 6.64 -1.33 23.08
C VAL A 163 7.53 -1.57 24.28
N LYS A 164 7.22 -1.00 25.44
CA LYS A 164 7.95 -1.30 26.69
C LYS A 164 7.91 -2.78 27.03
N GLU A 165 6.74 -3.40 26.94
CA GLU A 165 6.57 -4.83 27.22
C GLU A 165 7.36 -5.70 26.22
N ILE A 166 7.30 -5.36 24.91
CA ILE A 166 8.10 -6.07 23.90
C ILE A 166 9.61 -5.96 24.25
N LYS A 167 10.10 -4.79 24.60
CA LYS A 167 11.51 -4.61 24.96
C LYS A 167 11.92 -5.50 26.15
N LEU A 168 11.04 -5.70 27.12
CA LEU A 168 11.28 -6.63 28.23
C LEU A 168 11.31 -8.09 27.79
N ARG A 169 10.52 -8.45 26.75
CA ARG A 169 10.43 -9.81 26.20
C ARG A 169 11.48 -10.11 25.12
N LEU A 170 12.21 -9.10 24.65
CA LEU A 170 13.31 -9.29 23.68
C LEU A 170 14.53 -9.86 24.38
N THR A 171 14.51 -11.16 24.63
CA THR A 171 15.62 -11.97 25.17
C THR A 171 15.96 -13.07 24.16
N GLN A 172 17.20 -13.60 24.21
CA GLN A 172 17.61 -14.70 23.34
C GLN A 172 16.74 -15.92 23.53
N GLU A 173 16.33 -16.21 24.78
CA GLU A 173 15.43 -17.33 25.11
C GLU A 173 14.08 -17.18 24.41
N ASN A 174 13.46 -16.01 24.42
CA ASN A 174 12.18 -15.78 23.78
C ASN A 174 12.31 -15.80 22.25
N LEU A 175 13.39 -15.27 21.68
CA LEU A 175 13.63 -15.25 20.23
C LEU A 175 13.97 -16.62 19.67
N SER A 176 14.45 -17.57 20.50
CA SER A 176 14.59 -18.97 20.10
C SER A 176 13.27 -19.73 20.06
N LYS A 177 12.23 -19.23 20.75
CA LYS A 177 10.91 -19.88 20.84
C LYS A 177 9.85 -19.20 19.98
N TYR A 178 9.97 -17.90 19.77
CA TYR A 178 8.94 -17.07 19.13
C TYR A 178 9.54 -16.10 18.12
N THR A 179 8.83 -15.91 17.01
CA THR A 179 9.16 -14.87 16.04
C THR A 179 8.87 -13.47 16.61
N LEU A 180 9.49 -12.42 16.06
CA LEU A 180 9.18 -11.04 16.43
C LEU A 180 7.69 -10.70 16.23
N LYS A 181 7.06 -11.30 15.21
CA LYS A 181 5.62 -11.17 14.95
C LYS A 181 4.82 -11.78 16.10
N ALA A 182 5.10 -13.02 16.48
CA ALA A 182 4.41 -13.71 17.57
C ALA A 182 4.56 -12.95 18.91
N LEU A 183 5.75 -12.44 19.23
CA LEU A 183 5.97 -11.61 20.40
C LEU A 183 5.17 -10.30 20.35
N SER A 184 5.06 -9.68 19.17
CA SER A 184 4.26 -8.46 19.03
C SER A 184 2.76 -8.70 19.21
N GLU A 185 2.26 -9.83 18.71
CA GLU A 185 0.85 -10.25 18.90
C GLU A 185 0.53 -10.50 20.37
N GLN A 186 1.42 -11.18 21.11
CA GLN A 186 1.30 -11.38 22.55
C GLN A 186 1.34 -10.08 23.36
N CYS A 187 1.92 -9.01 22.77
CA CYS A 187 1.94 -7.68 23.37
C CYS A 187 0.82 -6.76 22.86
N GLY A 188 -0.20 -7.32 22.22
CA GLY A 188 -1.41 -6.62 21.82
C GLY A 188 -1.37 -5.94 20.46
N PHE A 189 -0.37 -6.18 19.59
CA PHE A 189 -0.37 -5.67 18.23
C PHE A 189 -1.14 -6.61 17.29
N ASN A 190 -2.08 -6.06 16.51
CA ASN A 190 -2.88 -6.83 15.54
C ASN A 190 -2.21 -7.00 14.18
N SER A 191 -1.13 -6.27 13.87
CA SER A 191 -0.44 -6.39 12.59
C SER A 191 1.05 -6.06 12.69
N LYS A 192 1.85 -6.78 11.91
CA LYS A 192 3.29 -6.59 11.74
C LYS A 192 3.62 -5.14 11.32
N THR A 193 2.86 -4.59 10.36
CA THR A 193 3.09 -3.22 9.85
C THR A 193 2.90 -2.17 10.95
N THR A 194 1.82 -2.28 11.75
CA THR A 194 1.58 -1.36 12.86
C THR A 194 2.67 -1.49 13.92
N PHE A 195 3.04 -2.71 14.30
CA PHE A 195 4.13 -2.96 15.23
C PHE A 195 5.44 -2.30 14.80
N TYR A 196 5.90 -2.56 13.57
CA TYR A 196 7.18 -2.01 13.07
C TYR A 196 7.19 -0.49 13.06
N ARG A 197 6.11 0.13 12.59
CA ARG A 197 5.95 1.59 12.58
C ARG A 197 5.98 2.19 13.97
N VAL A 198 5.20 1.62 14.89
CA VAL A 198 5.09 2.11 16.27
C VAL A 198 6.41 1.90 17.02
N PHE A 199 7.01 0.71 16.90
CA PHE A 199 8.28 0.41 17.54
C PHE A 199 9.38 1.38 17.10
N LYS A 200 9.50 1.65 15.78
CA LYS A 200 10.45 2.63 15.26
C LYS A 200 10.17 4.04 15.81
N ASN A 201 8.90 4.45 15.87
CA ASN A 201 8.55 5.77 16.40
C ASN A 201 8.90 5.93 17.89
N VAL A 202 8.73 4.88 18.69
CA VAL A 202 9.00 4.92 20.14
C VAL A 202 10.50 4.74 20.47
N THR A 203 11.21 3.91 19.70
CA THR A 203 12.61 3.55 20.01
C THR A 203 13.64 4.27 19.14
N GLY A 204 13.20 4.94 18.06
CA GLY A 204 14.05 5.58 17.05
C GLY A 204 14.61 4.63 15.99
N MET A 205 14.42 3.30 16.11
CA MET A 205 14.96 2.31 15.17
C MET A 205 14.01 1.13 14.96
N PRO A 206 14.08 0.44 13.80
CA PRO A 206 13.29 -0.75 13.55
C PRO A 206 13.57 -1.89 14.53
N PRO A 207 12.58 -2.81 14.77
CA PRO A 207 12.75 -3.91 15.73
C PRO A 207 13.97 -4.80 15.44
N MET A 208 14.23 -5.14 14.18
CA MET A 208 15.38 -5.96 13.78
C MET A 208 16.73 -5.29 14.11
N GLU A 209 16.84 -3.99 13.84
CA GLU A 209 18.04 -3.21 14.18
C GLU A 209 18.22 -3.11 15.72
N TYR A 210 17.09 -3.00 16.44
CA TYR A 210 17.12 -2.98 17.90
C TYR A 210 17.62 -4.30 18.47
N CYS A 211 17.18 -5.45 17.92
CA CYS A 211 17.71 -6.77 18.30
C CYS A 211 19.20 -6.91 18.00
N LYS A 212 19.65 -6.50 16.81
CA LYS A 212 21.09 -6.49 16.47
C LYS A 212 21.92 -5.65 17.45
N LYS A 213 21.41 -4.48 17.86
CA LYS A 213 22.07 -3.63 18.85
C LYS A 213 22.20 -4.30 20.23
N LEU A 214 21.28 -5.20 20.57
CA LEU A 214 21.32 -5.97 21.80
C LEU A 214 22.12 -7.30 21.65
N ASN A 215 22.76 -7.53 20.51
CA ASN A 215 23.44 -8.79 20.15
C ASN A 215 22.52 -10.03 20.19
N LEU A 216 21.22 -9.82 19.92
CA LEU A 216 20.25 -10.90 19.85
C LEU A 216 20.18 -11.44 18.43
N VAL A 217 20.22 -12.78 18.31
CA VAL A 217 20.05 -13.49 17.04
C VAL A 217 18.56 -13.65 16.78
N VAL A 218 18.11 -13.16 15.64
CA VAL A 218 16.73 -13.30 15.17
C VAL A 218 16.78 -14.12 13.90
N ASP A 219 16.07 -15.24 13.86
CA ASP A 219 15.94 -16.04 12.64
C ASP A 219 15.18 -15.24 11.59
N GLU A 220 15.82 -14.98 10.45
CA GLU A 220 15.24 -14.22 9.34
C GLU A 220 14.08 -14.96 8.64
N ASN A 221 13.90 -16.25 8.92
CA ASN A 221 12.89 -17.12 8.33
C ASN A 221 11.58 -17.18 9.10
N GLY A 222 11.35 -16.27 10.03
CA GLY A 222 10.10 -16.18 10.80
C GLY A 222 9.01 -15.40 10.06
N GLU A 223 8.69 -15.79 8.78
CA GLU A 223 7.45 -15.37 8.10
C GLU A 223 6.27 -16.24 8.50
#